data_25f767aaef0e324fcde83119b316c8f1
#
_entry.id   25f767aaef0e324fcde83119b316c8f1
#
_cell.length_a   1.000
_cell.length_b   1.000
_cell.length_c   1.000
_cell.angle_alpha   90.00
_cell.angle_beta   90.00
_cell.angle_gamma   90.00
#
_symmetry.space_group_name_H-M   'P 1'
#
loop_
_entity.id
_entity.type
_entity.pdbx_description
1 polymer ?
#
loop_
_entity_poly.entity_id
_entity_poly.type
_entity_poly.pdbx_seq_one_letter_code
_entity_poly.pdbx_strand_id
1 'polypeptide(L)'
;GIEFDYCCVQAVKSFQKMGYETIMINCNPETVSTDYDTSDKLYFEPLDFEYVKNIIDKENINGEVKGVVVQFGGQTPLRIADKLKEFGYKILGTSFEAIDISEDRERFQKLIEKVGLKQPKSDISLGTKELLSKSSKLNFPILLRPSYVLGGRMMEKMNSMDDVQNYIDQNYWALENNVILID
;
A
#
# COMPACT_ATOMS: atom_id res chain seq x y z
N GLY A 1 -4.18 -4.32 -11.94
CA GLY A 1 -3.12 -4.93 -11.16
C GLY A 1 -2.05 -5.66 -11.95
N ILE A 2 -2.13 -5.74 -13.31
CA ILE A 2 -1.11 -6.44 -14.12
C ILE A 2 0.29 -5.83 -13.99
N GLU A 3 0.39 -4.55 -13.71
CA GLU A 3 1.64 -3.85 -13.45
C GLU A 3 2.41 -4.42 -12.26
N PHE A 4 1.71 -4.86 -11.22
CA PHE A 4 2.33 -5.49 -10.05
C PHE A 4 2.91 -6.86 -10.41
N ASP A 5 2.15 -7.65 -11.16
CA ASP A 5 2.60 -8.95 -11.62
C ASP A 5 3.83 -8.84 -12.54
N TYR A 6 3.80 -7.88 -13.49
CA TYR A 6 4.95 -7.57 -14.33
C TYR A 6 6.20 -7.23 -13.50
N CYS A 7 6.06 -6.37 -12.48
CA CYS A 7 7.17 -6.01 -11.59
C CYS A 7 7.72 -7.23 -10.83
N CYS A 8 6.84 -8.11 -10.33
CA CYS A 8 7.24 -9.35 -9.67
C CYS A 8 8.06 -10.25 -10.60
N VAL A 9 7.58 -10.47 -11.82
CA VAL A 9 8.28 -11.30 -12.83
C VAL A 9 9.66 -10.71 -13.17
N GLN A 10 9.76 -9.39 -13.36
CA GLN A 10 11.05 -8.75 -13.66
C GLN A 10 12.01 -8.81 -12.47
N ALA A 11 11.50 -8.68 -11.25
CA ALA A 11 12.31 -8.84 -10.05
C ALA A 11 12.86 -10.27 -9.93
N VAL A 12 12.01 -11.28 -10.10
CA VAL A 12 12.44 -12.70 -10.11
C VAL A 12 13.56 -12.91 -11.11
N LYS A 13 13.35 -12.53 -12.37
CA LYS A 13 14.38 -12.68 -13.43
C LYS A 13 15.68 -11.94 -13.11
N SER A 14 15.58 -10.80 -12.43
CA SER A 14 16.76 -10.03 -12.03
C SER A 14 17.54 -10.72 -10.92
N PHE A 15 16.87 -11.25 -9.91
CA PHE A 15 17.51 -12.01 -8.83
C PHE A 15 18.14 -13.31 -9.33
N GLN A 16 17.46 -14.05 -10.23
CA GLN A 16 18.01 -15.24 -10.85
C GLN A 16 19.30 -14.94 -11.62
N LYS A 17 19.35 -13.84 -12.38
CA LYS A 17 20.57 -13.38 -13.07
C LYS A 17 21.71 -13.03 -12.11
N MET A 18 21.38 -12.64 -10.88
CA MET A 18 22.36 -12.37 -9.81
C MET A 18 22.80 -13.65 -9.08
N GLY A 19 22.26 -14.81 -9.44
CA GLY A 19 22.59 -16.11 -8.84
C GLY A 19 21.81 -16.45 -7.57
N TYR A 20 20.69 -15.79 -7.32
CA TYR A 20 19.80 -16.13 -6.21
C TYR A 20 18.72 -17.12 -6.66
N GLU A 21 18.44 -18.10 -5.79
CA GLU A 21 17.22 -18.88 -5.89
C GLU A 21 16.02 -18.00 -5.50
N THR A 22 14.98 -18.02 -6.30
CA THR A 22 13.78 -17.17 -6.14
C THR A 22 12.57 -17.98 -5.70
N ILE A 23 11.85 -17.44 -4.72
CA ILE A 23 10.64 -18.06 -4.17
C ILE A 23 9.49 -17.09 -4.37
N MET A 24 8.48 -17.53 -5.12
CA MET A 24 7.23 -16.79 -5.29
C MET A 24 6.17 -17.32 -4.34
N ILE A 25 5.46 -16.42 -3.68
CA ILE A 25 4.29 -16.73 -2.86
C ILE A 25 3.13 -15.90 -3.41
N ASN A 26 2.10 -16.56 -3.92
CA ASN A 26 0.91 -15.91 -4.45
C ASN A 26 -0.23 -16.95 -4.55
N CYS A 27 -1.46 -16.55 -4.26
CA CYS A 27 -2.65 -17.40 -4.36
C CYS A 27 -3.50 -17.14 -5.62
N ASN A 28 -3.04 -16.31 -6.56
CA ASN A 28 -3.74 -16.07 -7.83
C ASN A 28 -3.17 -16.98 -8.93
N PRO A 29 -3.92 -17.98 -9.42
CA PRO A 29 -3.44 -18.88 -10.46
C PRO A 29 -3.47 -18.28 -11.87
N GLU A 30 -4.10 -17.13 -12.05
CA GLU A 30 -4.31 -16.51 -13.37
C GLU A 30 -3.34 -15.34 -13.61
N THR A 31 -2.08 -15.51 -13.22
CA THR A 31 -1.09 -14.44 -13.39
C THR A 31 0.29 -15.02 -13.68
N VAL A 32 1.11 -14.32 -14.47
CA VAL A 32 2.40 -14.81 -14.97
C VAL A 32 3.41 -15.09 -13.85
N SER A 33 3.36 -14.35 -12.74
CA SER A 33 4.26 -14.60 -11.61
C SER A 33 4.05 -15.97 -10.96
N THR A 34 2.91 -16.61 -11.20
CA THR A 34 2.58 -17.96 -10.72
C THR A 34 2.71 -19.04 -11.80
N ASP A 35 3.23 -18.72 -12.97
CA ASP A 35 3.60 -19.73 -13.95
C ASP A 35 4.75 -20.57 -13.39
N TYR A 36 4.69 -21.88 -13.65
CA TYR A 36 5.62 -22.88 -13.08
C TYR A 36 7.09 -22.65 -13.41
N ASP A 37 7.38 -21.92 -14.47
CA ASP A 37 8.72 -21.63 -14.98
C ASP A 37 9.18 -20.18 -14.70
N THR A 38 8.41 -19.41 -13.94
CA THR A 38 8.77 -18.01 -13.62
C THR A 38 9.78 -17.94 -12.48
N SER A 39 9.52 -18.60 -11.36
CA SER A 39 10.41 -18.64 -10.19
C SER A 39 10.98 -20.05 -9.97
N ASP A 40 12.06 -20.17 -9.21
CA ASP A 40 12.65 -21.47 -8.90
C ASP A 40 11.75 -22.29 -7.97
N LYS A 41 10.99 -21.62 -7.11
CA LYS A 41 9.99 -22.25 -6.23
C LYS A 41 8.72 -21.40 -6.21
N LEU A 42 7.58 -22.05 -6.25
CA LEU A 42 6.26 -21.44 -6.17
C LEU A 42 5.45 -22.05 -5.03
N TYR A 43 4.94 -21.19 -4.15
CA TYR A 43 3.98 -21.53 -3.11
C TYR A 43 2.64 -20.87 -3.40
N PHE A 44 1.61 -21.69 -3.65
CA PHE A 44 0.23 -21.25 -3.79
C PHE A 44 -0.42 -21.14 -2.40
N GLU A 45 -0.11 -20.05 -1.69
CA GLU A 45 -0.61 -19.84 -0.35
C GLU A 45 -1.12 -18.39 -0.19
N PRO A 46 -2.05 -18.15 0.71
CA PRO A 46 -2.47 -16.80 1.05
C PRO A 46 -1.30 -15.93 1.52
N LEU A 47 -1.34 -14.65 1.18
CA LEU A 47 -0.35 -13.68 1.62
C LEU A 47 -0.65 -13.17 3.04
N ASP A 48 -0.95 -14.08 3.96
CA ASP A 48 -1.06 -13.83 5.38
C ASP A 48 0.25 -14.13 6.10
N PHE A 49 0.52 -13.40 7.17
CA PHE A 49 1.79 -13.47 7.88
C PHE A 49 2.18 -14.89 8.29
N GLU A 50 1.25 -15.68 8.81
CA GLU A 50 1.53 -17.03 9.30
C GLU A 50 1.98 -17.98 8.18
N TYR A 51 1.30 -17.92 7.02
CA TYR A 51 1.69 -18.73 5.85
C TYR A 51 3.06 -18.33 5.35
N VAL A 52 3.28 -17.03 5.16
CA VAL A 52 4.58 -16.51 4.68
C VAL A 52 5.71 -16.84 5.65
N LYS A 53 5.48 -16.68 6.96
CA LYS A 53 6.43 -17.07 8.00
C LYS A 53 6.80 -18.55 7.91
N ASN A 54 5.81 -19.43 7.84
CA ASN A 54 6.05 -20.88 7.80
C ASN A 54 6.83 -21.28 6.54
N ILE A 55 6.59 -20.62 5.41
CA ILE A 55 7.36 -20.85 4.18
C ILE A 55 8.81 -20.40 4.36
N ILE A 56 9.05 -19.21 4.90
CA ILE A 56 10.40 -18.70 5.16
C ILE A 56 11.15 -19.63 6.12
N ASP A 57 10.52 -20.05 7.20
CA ASP A 57 11.13 -20.96 8.19
C ASP A 57 11.47 -22.31 7.57
N LYS A 58 10.58 -22.86 6.74
CA LYS A 58 10.82 -24.10 6.00
C LYS A 58 12.00 -23.97 5.03
N GLU A 59 12.06 -22.89 4.29
CA GLU A 59 13.15 -22.66 3.34
C GLU A 59 14.50 -22.42 4.04
N ASN A 60 14.50 -21.79 5.21
CA ASN A 60 15.69 -21.61 6.04
C ASN A 60 16.29 -22.93 6.58
N ILE A 61 15.54 -24.04 6.56
CA ILE A 61 16.10 -25.36 6.90
C ILE A 61 17.06 -25.85 5.82
N ASN A 62 16.78 -25.55 4.57
CA ASN A 62 17.53 -26.05 3.41
C ASN A 62 18.52 -25.03 2.82
N GLY A 63 18.48 -23.81 3.29
CA GLY A 63 19.31 -22.71 2.82
C GLY A 63 19.07 -21.45 3.62
N GLU A 64 19.79 -20.37 3.34
CA GLU A 64 19.60 -19.10 3.98
C GLU A 64 18.67 -18.22 3.15
N VAL A 65 17.47 -17.92 3.63
CA VAL A 65 16.59 -16.92 3.02
C VAL A 65 17.20 -15.53 3.26
N LYS A 66 17.67 -14.89 2.20
CA LYS A 66 18.34 -13.59 2.26
C LYS A 66 17.41 -12.45 2.64
N GLY A 67 16.11 -12.59 2.41
CA GLY A 67 15.06 -11.66 2.79
C GLY A 67 13.84 -11.74 1.90
N VAL A 68 12.90 -10.85 2.15
CA VAL A 68 11.58 -10.81 1.51
C VAL A 68 11.42 -9.49 0.76
N VAL A 69 10.94 -9.54 -0.47
CA VAL A 69 10.56 -8.36 -1.26
C VAL A 69 9.04 -8.21 -1.21
N VAL A 70 8.56 -7.11 -0.63
CA VAL A 70 7.13 -6.85 -0.46
C VAL A 70 6.60 -5.74 -1.38
N GLN A 71 7.48 -4.90 -1.92
CA GLN A 71 7.12 -3.65 -2.61
C GLN A 71 6.46 -3.83 -3.98
N PHE A 72 6.58 -5.00 -4.61
CA PHE A 72 6.07 -5.21 -5.97
C PHE A 72 4.69 -5.87 -6.02
N GLY A 73 4.21 -6.41 -4.92
CA GLY A 73 2.97 -7.19 -4.88
C GLY A 73 1.68 -6.37 -4.58
N GLY A 74 1.74 -5.04 -4.62
CA GLY A 74 0.63 -4.18 -4.23
C GLY A 74 0.41 -4.13 -2.72
N GLN A 75 -0.81 -3.82 -2.30
CA GLN A 75 -1.12 -3.55 -0.88
C GLN A 75 -1.08 -4.80 0.02
N THR A 76 -1.34 -5.98 -0.53
CA THR A 76 -1.44 -7.20 0.28
C THR A 76 -0.10 -7.56 0.96
N PRO A 77 1.03 -7.68 0.25
CA PRO A 77 2.31 -7.94 0.91
C PRO A 77 2.81 -6.77 1.77
N LEU A 78 2.45 -5.52 1.45
CA LEU A 78 2.80 -4.37 2.29
C LEU A 78 2.17 -4.46 3.69
N ARG A 79 0.95 -4.98 3.80
CA ARG A 79 0.24 -5.13 5.10
C ARG A 79 0.93 -6.08 6.07
N ILE A 80 1.70 -7.05 5.58
CA ILE A 80 2.42 -8.00 6.44
C ILE A 80 3.87 -7.59 6.70
N ALA A 81 4.36 -6.52 6.07
CA ALA A 81 5.75 -6.08 6.17
C ALA A 81 6.15 -5.73 7.62
N ASP A 82 5.25 -5.12 8.38
CA ASP A 82 5.48 -4.79 9.79
C ASP A 82 5.75 -6.04 10.62
N LYS A 83 4.86 -7.03 10.53
CA LYS A 83 5.01 -8.30 11.23
C LYS A 83 6.26 -9.06 10.79
N LEU A 84 6.57 -9.06 9.50
CA LEU A 84 7.82 -9.69 9.01
C LEU A 84 9.04 -9.06 9.65
N LYS A 85 9.10 -7.72 9.72
CA LYS A 85 10.18 -7.00 10.39
C LYS A 85 10.22 -7.28 11.89
N GLU A 86 9.08 -7.26 12.59
CA GLU A 86 8.97 -7.53 14.03
C GLU A 86 9.53 -8.92 14.38
N PHE A 87 9.28 -9.91 13.54
CA PHE A 87 9.79 -11.27 13.71
C PHE A 87 11.23 -11.47 13.19
N GLY A 88 11.89 -10.39 12.79
CA GLY A 88 13.32 -10.41 12.41
C GLY A 88 13.58 -10.80 10.96
N TYR A 89 12.58 -10.92 10.12
CA TYR A 89 12.78 -11.18 8.69
C TYR A 89 13.23 -9.90 7.96
N LYS A 90 14.27 -10.04 7.16
CA LYS A 90 14.82 -8.90 6.42
C LYS A 90 13.93 -8.52 5.25
N ILE A 91 13.47 -7.27 5.21
CA ILE A 91 12.82 -6.69 4.04
C ILE A 91 13.89 -6.19 3.07
N LEU A 92 13.86 -6.68 1.84
CA LEU A 92 14.77 -6.29 0.76
C LEU A 92 14.15 -5.20 -0.12
N GLY A 93 15.01 -4.43 -0.78
CA GLY A 93 14.60 -3.31 -1.61
C GLY A 93 14.26 -2.08 -0.77
N THR A 94 13.03 -1.58 -0.88
CA THR A 94 12.57 -0.45 -0.06
C THR A 94 12.44 -0.89 1.40
N SER A 95 13.08 -0.16 2.30
CA SER A 95 13.03 -0.48 3.73
C SER A 95 11.60 -0.35 4.28
N PHE A 96 11.27 -1.11 5.32
CA PHE A 96 9.97 -0.99 5.99
C PHE A 96 9.66 0.45 6.39
N GLU A 97 10.64 1.17 6.96
CA GLU A 97 10.48 2.57 7.36
C GLU A 97 10.11 3.49 6.19
N ALA A 98 10.74 3.29 5.02
CA ALA A 98 10.41 4.06 3.83
C ALA A 98 9.02 3.70 3.27
N ILE A 99 8.63 2.44 3.35
CA ILE A 99 7.28 1.99 2.98
C ILE A 99 6.25 2.65 3.90
N ASP A 100 6.46 2.57 5.21
CA ASP A 100 5.54 3.11 6.21
C ASP A 100 5.39 4.64 6.08
N ILE A 101 6.49 5.37 5.89
CA ILE A 101 6.43 6.82 5.60
C ILE A 101 5.63 7.11 4.32
N SER A 102 5.79 6.30 3.29
CA SER A 102 5.11 6.51 2.00
C SER A 102 3.61 6.22 2.06
N GLU A 103 3.19 5.29 2.91
CA GLU A 103 1.79 4.92 3.10
C GLU A 103 1.08 5.83 4.11
N ASP A 104 1.80 6.35 5.10
CA ASP A 104 1.27 7.30 6.09
C ASP A 104 1.28 8.73 5.52
N ARG A 105 0.08 9.27 5.30
CA ARG A 105 -0.08 10.57 4.66
C ARG A 105 0.52 11.72 5.45
N GLU A 106 0.40 11.72 6.77
CA GLU A 106 0.95 12.78 7.63
C GLU A 106 2.50 12.72 7.63
N ARG A 107 3.06 11.52 7.74
CA ARG A 107 4.51 11.31 7.70
C ARG A 107 5.08 11.66 6.32
N PHE A 108 4.38 11.29 5.26
CA PHE A 108 4.76 11.63 3.89
C PHE A 108 4.72 13.14 3.66
N GLN A 109 3.69 13.83 4.13
CA GLN A 109 3.62 15.29 4.05
C GLN A 109 4.81 15.96 4.72
N LYS A 110 5.15 15.56 5.95
CA LYS A 110 6.34 16.06 6.67
C LYS A 110 7.63 15.79 5.91
N LEU A 111 7.74 14.63 5.25
CA LEU A 111 8.89 14.29 4.41
C LEU A 111 8.97 15.24 3.20
N ILE A 112 7.87 15.46 2.48
CA ILE A 112 7.80 16.35 1.31
C ILE A 112 8.19 17.78 1.69
N GLU A 113 7.70 18.30 2.82
CA GLU A 113 8.08 19.60 3.36
C GLU A 113 9.58 19.67 3.68
N LYS A 114 10.12 18.64 4.33
CA LYS A 114 11.54 18.56 4.70
C LYS A 114 12.48 18.58 3.50
N VAL A 115 12.08 17.94 2.39
CA VAL A 115 12.89 17.93 1.14
C VAL A 115 12.62 19.15 0.25
N GLY A 116 11.75 20.07 0.67
CA GLY A 116 11.48 21.32 -0.03
C GLY A 116 10.62 21.17 -1.30
N LEU A 117 9.91 20.04 -1.44
CA LEU A 117 8.99 19.84 -2.55
C LEU A 117 7.64 20.50 -2.25
N LYS A 118 6.97 20.93 -3.31
CA LYS A 118 5.63 21.51 -3.22
C LYS A 118 4.57 20.43 -3.29
N GLN A 119 3.55 20.57 -2.46
CA GLN A 119 2.32 19.78 -2.53
C GLN A 119 1.11 20.68 -2.32
N PRO A 120 -0.09 20.29 -2.73
CA PRO A 120 -1.31 21.01 -2.41
C PRO A 120 -1.45 21.18 -0.88
N LYS A 121 -2.08 22.27 -0.46
CA LYS A 121 -2.48 22.39 0.93
C LYS A 121 -3.55 21.34 1.20
N SER A 122 -3.28 20.48 2.14
CA SER A 122 -4.18 19.40 2.51
C SER A 122 -4.48 19.42 4.00
N ASP A 123 -5.61 18.88 4.38
CA ASP A 123 -5.97 18.60 5.76
C ASP A 123 -6.58 17.20 5.87
N ILE A 124 -6.59 16.65 7.06
CA ILE A 124 -7.15 15.33 7.33
C ILE A 124 -8.28 15.51 8.33
N SER A 125 -9.47 15.02 7.99
CA SER A 125 -10.61 15.02 8.90
C SER A 125 -10.97 13.61 9.36
N LEU A 126 -11.43 13.49 10.59
CA LEU A 126 -12.06 12.29 11.10
C LEU A 126 -13.57 12.55 11.20
N GLY A 127 -14.31 11.88 10.30
CA GLY A 127 -15.76 12.01 10.25
C GLY A 127 -16.27 13.32 9.65
N THR A 128 -17.59 13.42 9.60
CA THR A 128 -18.30 14.46 8.86
C THR A 128 -18.24 15.86 9.50
N LYS A 129 -18.20 15.94 10.84
CA LYS A 129 -18.16 17.24 11.55
C LYS A 129 -16.84 17.97 11.33
N GLU A 130 -15.72 17.25 11.42
CA GLU A 130 -14.41 17.84 11.13
C GLU A 130 -14.28 18.18 9.65
N LEU A 131 -14.85 17.37 8.76
CA LEU A 131 -14.82 17.59 7.32
C LEU A 131 -15.40 18.99 6.97
N LEU A 132 -16.56 19.33 7.48
CA LEU A 132 -17.17 20.66 7.28
C LEU A 132 -16.28 21.78 7.81
N SER A 133 -15.81 21.65 9.05
CA SER A 133 -14.99 22.67 9.71
C SER A 133 -13.66 22.91 9.00
N LYS A 134 -13.05 21.87 8.47
CA LYS A 134 -11.74 21.94 7.80
C LYS A 134 -11.88 22.40 6.36
N SER A 135 -12.88 21.90 5.64
CA SER A 135 -13.16 22.35 4.26
C SER A 135 -13.41 23.85 4.16
N SER A 136 -14.06 24.44 5.19
CA SER A 136 -14.33 25.90 5.20
C SER A 136 -13.07 26.78 5.30
N LYS A 137 -11.92 26.19 5.66
CA LYS A 137 -10.63 26.89 5.80
C LYS A 137 -9.76 26.78 4.56
N LEU A 138 -10.17 25.99 3.60
CA LEU A 138 -9.42 25.75 2.36
C LEU A 138 -10.01 26.57 1.21
N ASN A 139 -9.21 26.79 0.18
CA ASN A 139 -9.65 27.45 -1.03
C ASN A 139 -10.23 26.40 -1.99
N PHE A 140 -11.46 26.62 -2.45
CA PHE A 140 -12.07 25.79 -3.49
C PHE A 140 -11.44 26.04 -4.86
N PRO A 141 -11.39 25.03 -5.75
CA PRO A 141 -11.92 23.70 -5.57
C PRO A 141 -11.03 22.82 -4.65
N ILE A 142 -11.66 21.92 -3.90
CA ILE A 142 -10.98 20.90 -3.10
C ILE A 142 -11.36 19.51 -3.57
N LEU A 143 -10.50 18.52 -3.30
CA LEU A 143 -10.74 17.11 -3.58
C LEU A 143 -10.92 16.35 -2.26
N LEU A 144 -12.04 15.66 -2.11
CA LEU A 144 -12.28 14.79 -0.97
C LEU A 144 -11.87 13.36 -1.31
N ARG A 145 -11.05 12.76 -0.46
CA ARG A 145 -10.52 11.39 -0.65
C ARG A 145 -10.68 10.57 0.65
N PRO A 146 -11.79 9.84 0.81
CA PRO A 146 -11.93 8.94 1.95
C PRO A 146 -10.83 7.87 1.96
N SER A 147 -10.37 7.51 3.16
CA SER A 147 -9.45 6.38 3.35
C SER A 147 -10.19 5.06 3.17
N TYR A 148 -9.44 3.99 2.85
CA TYR A 148 -9.96 2.62 2.69
C TYR A 148 -10.92 2.39 1.52
N VAL A 149 -10.96 3.28 0.53
CA VAL A 149 -11.68 3.05 -0.72
C VAL A 149 -10.70 2.75 -1.86
N LEU A 150 -10.97 1.67 -2.59
CA LEU A 150 -10.13 1.24 -3.71
C LEU A 150 -10.55 1.93 -5.02
N GLY A 151 -9.56 2.22 -5.88
CA GLY A 151 -9.78 2.66 -7.25
C GLY A 151 -10.41 4.05 -7.38
N GLY A 152 -10.14 4.98 -6.46
CA GLY A 152 -10.70 6.34 -6.51
C GLY A 152 -12.20 6.42 -6.25
N ARG A 153 -12.80 5.35 -5.76
CA ARG A 153 -14.21 5.33 -5.40
C ARG A 153 -14.50 6.37 -4.32
N MET A 154 -15.60 7.11 -4.45
CA MET A 154 -15.95 8.22 -3.55
C MET A 154 -14.95 9.39 -3.54
N MET A 155 -13.99 9.43 -4.47
CA MET A 155 -13.18 10.64 -4.66
C MET A 155 -13.97 11.64 -5.48
N GLU A 156 -14.18 12.85 -4.93
CA GLU A 156 -15.01 13.82 -5.59
C GLU A 156 -14.47 15.24 -5.41
N LYS A 157 -14.56 16.03 -6.48
CA LYS A 157 -14.14 17.44 -6.49
C LYS A 157 -15.30 18.30 -6.03
N MET A 158 -15.05 19.08 -4.98
CA MET A 158 -15.98 20.07 -4.44
C MET A 158 -15.59 21.46 -4.93
N ASN A 159 -16.55 22.21 -5.45
CA ASN A 159 -16.35 23.58 -5.88
C ASN A 159 -16.88 24.60 -4.87
N SER A 160 -17.68 24.17 -3.90
CA SER A 160 -18.31 25.00 -2.87
C SER A 160 -18.55 24.23 -1.57
N MET A 161 -18.87 24.94 -0.50
CA MET A 161 -19.31 24.32 0.76
C MET A 161 -20.64 23.57 0.62
N ASP A 162 -21.50 24.00 -0.29
CA ASP A 162 -22.78 23.33 -0.55
C ASP A 162 -22.53 21.95 -1.18
N ASP A 163 -21.50 21.83 -2.07
CA ASP A 163 -21.09 20.53 -2.62
C ASP A 163 -20.60 19.60 -1.51
N VAL A 164 -19.81 20.13 -0.55
CA VAL A 164 -19.33 19.35 0.59
C VAL A 164 -20.50 18.85 1.46
N GLN A 165 -21.50 19.71 1.73
CA GLN A 165 -22.66 19.30 2.49
C GLN A 165 -23.47 18.23 1.77
N ASN A 166 -23.73 18.41 0.48
CA ASN A 166 -24.44 17.42 -0.33
C ASN A 166 -23.70 16.07 -0.38
N TYR A 167 -22.37 16.11 -0.51
CA TYR A 167 -21.53 14.93 -0.47
C TYR A 167 -21.63 14.18 0.86
N ILE A 168 -21.62 14.90 1.98
CA ILE A 168 -21.80 14.31 3.31
C ILE A 168 -23.18 13.67 3.44
N ASP A 169 -24.24 14.36 3.02
CA ASP A 169 -25.60 13.86 3.14
C ASP A 169 -25.82 12.56 2.34
N GLN A 170 -25.20 12.47 1.17
CA GLN A 170 -25.27 11.27 0.31
C GLN A 170 -24.43 10.10 0.83
N ASN A 171 -23.35 10.38 1.56
CA ASN A 171 -22.35 9.37 1.93
C ASN A 171 -22.15 9.25 3.45
N TYR A 172 -23.06 9.75 4.26
CA TYR A 172 -22.92 9.90 5.72
C TYR A 172 -22.36 8.65 6.40
N TRP A 173 -22.97 7.48 6.13
CA TRP A 173 -22.58 6.21 6.75
C TRP A 173 -21.15 5.76 6.42
N ALA A 174 -20.67 6.14 5.27
CA ALA A 174 -19.32 5.80 4.84
C ALA A 174 -18.29 6.78 5.39
N LEU A 175 -18.69 7.97 5.80
CA LEU A 175 -17.78 9.05 6.21
C LEU A 175 -17.69 9.23 7.73
N GLU A 176 -18.71 8.86 8.50
CA GLU A 176 -18.84 9.27 9.91
C GLU A 176 -17.67 8.87 10.81
N ASN A 177 -17.05 7.71 10.55
CA ASN A 177 -15.93 7.21 11.34
C ASN A 177 -14.66 6.99 10.52
N ASN A 178 -14.62 7.52 9.31
CA ASN A 178 -13.50 7.33 8.41
C ASN A 178 -12.62 8.58 8.32
N VAL A 179 -11.36 8.33 8.06
CA VAL A 179 -10.38 9.37 7.75
C VAL A 179 -10.59 9.85 6.32
N ILE A 180 -10.73 11.16 6.14
CA ILE A 180 -10.95 11.80 4.85
C ILE A 180 -9.82 12.80 4.62
N LEU A 181 -9.08 12.64 3.55
CA LEU A 181 -8.11 13.62 3.11
C LEU A 181 -8.84 14.70 2.31
N ILE A 182 -8.47 15.94 2.53
CA ILE A 182 -8.98 17.14 1.88
C ILE A 182 -7.79 17.83 1.22
N ASP A 183 -7.74 17.86 -0.11
CA ASP A 183 -6.65 18.49 -0.90
C ASP A 183 -7.13 19.72 -1.66
#